data_18d1549a7cb364cc5d48e7d0925731d4
#
_entry.id   18d1549a7cb364cc5d48e7d0925731d4
#
_cell.length_a   1.000
_cell.length_b   1.000
_cell.length_c   1.000
_cell.angle_alpha   90.00
_cell.angle_beta   90.00
_cell.angle_gamma   90.00
#
_symmetry.space_group_name_H-M   'P 1'
#
loop_
_entity.id
_entity.type
_entity.pdbx_description
1 polymer ?
#
loop_
_entity_poly.entity_id
_entity_poly.type
_entity_poly.pdbx_seq_one_letter_code
_entity_poly.pdbx_strand_id
1 'polypeptide(L)'
;MALAKNVGRYLWEGLRRGEGVLVIVTPEHRQLFAGHLDHLGADLPTLLGSRQLVFWDAQQTLAQFMVSGQPDWQSFEQVMRAAMRQVSPREGAEGLRAYGEMVGVLWKARQFAAAIRLEQLWNKLLEQSSFSLYCAYAIDVFGKDFQVANLDGVLCTHTHLVPAQPDGTLEIALNRSMDEILGAKADALRILIKANYHPSWAVMPAAESILLWLRKNLPEQADQVVRQARQHYQILLQSAGSPLVSE
;
A
#
# COMPACT_ATOMS: atom_id res chain seq x y z
N MET A 1 2.03 12.42 3.37
CA MET A 1 2.95 12.20 4.52
C MET A 1 2.93 10.76 5.07
N ALA A 2 1.79 10.11 5.29
CA ALA A 2 1.74 8.76 5.85
C ALA A 2 2.43 7.69 4.99
N LEU A 3 2.22 7.69 3.67
CA LEU A 3 2.89 6.77 2.76
C LEU A 3 4.41 6.86 2.90
N ALA A 4 4.97 8.07 2.85
CA ALA A 4 6.43 8.27 2.97
C ALA A 4 6.98 7.74 4.30
N LYS A 5 6.24 7.88 5.40
CA LYS A 5 6.62 7.36 6.72
C LYS A 5 6.63 5.83 6.74
N ASN A 6 5.59 5.18 6.22
CA ASN A 6 5.47 3.71 6.22
C ASN A 6 6.51 3.08 5.29
N VAL A 7 6.59 3.59 4.05
CA VAL A 7 7.57 3.12 3.06
C VAL A 7 8.98 3.43 3.50
N GLY A 8 9.26 4.66 3.97
CA GLY A 8 10.59 5.04 4.44
C GLY A 8 11.09 4.15 5.58
N ARG A 9 10.21 3.79 6.54
CA ARG A 9 10.56 2.81 7.59
C ARG A 9 10.89 1.44 7.01
N TYR A 10 10.08 0.95 6.08
CA TYR A 10 10.31 -0.34 5.41
C TYR A 10 11.66 -0.36 4.69
N LEU A 11 11.98 0.70 3.94
CA LEU A 11 13.26 0.82 3.23
C LEU A 11 14.43 0.94 4.22
N TRP A 12 14.28 1.80 5.23
CA TRP A 12 15.31 2.04 6.24
C TRP A 12 15.69 0.79 7.03
N GLU A 13 14.71 -0.03 7.40
CA GLU A 13 14.99 -1.31 8.05
C GLU A 13 15.86 -2.23 7.19
N GLY A 14 15.60 -2.32 5.88
CA GLY A 14 16.42 -3.09 4.96
C GLY A 14 17.85 -2.54 4.89
N LEU A 15 17.98 -1.24 4.66
CA LEU A 15 19.29 -0.58 4.57
C LEU A 15 20.13 -0.77 5.85
N ARG A 16 19.53 -0.65 7.03
CA ARG A 16 20.21 -0.88 8.30
C ARG A 16 20.69 -2.32 8.48
N ARG A 17 19.95 -3.30 7.97
CA ARG A 17 20.34 -4.72 7.97
C ARG A 17 21.40 -5.04 6.92
N GLY A 18 21.73 -4.08 6.06
CA GLY A 18 22.66 -4.28 4.95
C GLY A 18 22.03 -4.92 3.73
N GLU A 19 20.71 -5.14 3.72
CA GLU A 19 19.99 -5.65 2.55
C GLU A 19 20.16 -4.71 1.34
N GLY A 20 20.11 -5.25 0.13
CA GLY A 20 19.97 -4.45 -1.06
C GLY A 20 18.53 -3.94 -1.19
N VAL A 21 18.34 -2.68 -1.59
CA VAL A 21 17.02 -2.04 -1.64
C VAL A 21 16.74 -1.49 -3.03
N LEU A 22 15.73 -2.03 -3.70
CA LEU A 22 15.22 -1.59 -5.00
C LEU A 22 13.92 -0.80 -4.81
N VAL A 23 13.86 0.42 -5.30
CA VAL A 23 12.70 1.31 -5.18
C VAL A 23 12.22 1.72 -6.57
N ILE A 24 11.11 1.13 -7.03
CA ILE A 24 10.48 1.47 -8.32
C ILE A 24 9.35 2.44 -8.03
N VAL A 25 9.56 3.72 -8.30
CA VAL A 25 8.78 4.81 -7.73
C VAL A 25 8.56 5.94 -8.74
N THR A 26 7.48 6.70 -8.57
CA THR A 26 7.25 7.93 -9.34
C THR A 26 8.25 9.03 -8.91
N PRO A 27 8.57 10.00 -9.79
CA PRO A 27 9.53 11.08 -9.45
C PRO A 27 9.12 11.87 -8.19
N GLU A 28 7.82 12.11 -8.00
CA GLU A 28 7.28 12.84 -6.86
C GLU A 28 7.54 12.09 -5.54
N HIS A 29 7.24 10.79 -5.49
CA HIS A 29 7.45 9.98 -4.29
C HIS A 29 8.93 9.66 -4.06
N ARG A 30 9.75 9.60 -5.12
CA ARG A 30 11.20 9.46 -4.97
C ARG A 30 11.80 10.55 -4.09
N GLN A 31 11.41 11.81 -4.33
CA GLN A 31 11.89 12.95 -3.52
C GLN A 31 11.41 12.83 -2.06
N LEU A 32 10.14 12.43 -1.87
CA LEU A 32 9.58 12.26 -0.52
C LEU A 32 10.28 11.13 0.26
N PHE A 33 10.56 10.00 -0.40
CA PHE A 33 11.22 8.86 0.25
C PHE A 33 12.70 9.16 0.53
N ALA A 34 13.41 9.81 -0.40
CA ALA A 34 14.78 10.24 -0.19
C ALA A 34 14.89 11.21 0.99
N GLY A 35 14.02 12.24 1.04
CA GLY A 35 13.99 13.18 2.18
C GLY A 35 13.64 12.51 3.51
N HIS A 36 12.75 11.48 3.51
CA HIS A 36 12.44 10.75 4.73
C HIS A 36 13.58 9.84 5.19
N LEU A 37 14.28 9.19 4.27
CA LEU A 37 15.47 8.39 4.56
C LEU A 37 16.59 9.26 5.13
N ASP A 38 16.83 10.42 4.55
CA ASP A 38 17.80 11.43 5.05
C ASP A 38 17.46 11.84 6.50
N HIS A 39 16.18 12.15 6.76
CA HIS A 39 15.69 12.46 8.12
C HIS A 39 15.89 11.32 9.12
N LEU A 40 15.86 10.06 8.67
CA LEU A 40 16.17 8.88 9.48
C LEU A 40 17.67 8.63 9.67
N GLY A 41 18.53 9.47 9.07
CA GLY A 41 19.99 9.39 9.17
C GLY A 41 20.67 8.54 8.10
N ALA A 42 20.01 8.30 6.96
CA ALA A 42 20.60 7.57 5.84
C ALA A 42 21.64 8.44 5.11
N ASP A 43 22.85 7.93 4.92
CA ASP A 43 23.84 8.52 4.01
C ASP A 43 23.50 8.16 2.56
N LEU A 44 22.57 8.93 1.96
CA LEU A 44 22.10 8.69 0.60
C LEU A 44 23.22 8.65 -0.45
N PRO A 45 24.20 9.56 -0.46
CA PRO A 45 25.31 9.50 -1.40
C PRO A 45 26.06 8.15 -1.35
N THR A 46 26.41 7.68 -0.16
CA THR A 46 27.08 6.40 0.04
C THR A 46 26.20 5.22 -0.38
N LEU A 47 24.92 5.20 0.01
CA LEU A 47 23.98 4.12 -0.32
C LEU A 47 23.72 4.01 -1.83
N LEU A 48 23.61 5.13 -2.53
CA LEU A 48 23.44 5.18 -3.98
C LEU A 48 24.75 4.81 -4.71
N GLY A 49 25.89 5.33 -4.24
CA GLY A 49 27.22 5.04 -4.81
C GLY A 49 27.61 3.56 -4.70
N SER A 50 27.30 2.91 -3.58
CA SER A 50 27.53 1.48 -3.36
C SER A 50 26.48 0.57 -4.04
N ARG A 51 25.41 1.16 -4.57
CA ARG A 51 24.23 0.45 -5.10
C ARG A 51 23.50 -0.39 -4.05
N GLN A 52 23.65 -0.11 -2.78
CA GLN A 52 22.80 -0.71 -1.74
C GLN A 52 21.36 -0.20 -1.88
N LEU A 53 21.18 1.05 -2.31
CA LEU A 53 19.90 1.67 -2.65
C LEU A 53 19.88 2.03 -4.13
N VAL A 54 18.87 1.53 -4.85
CA VAL A 54 18.66 1.82 -6.28
C VAL A 54 17.26 2.32 -6.51
N PHE A 55 17.13 3.45 -7.23
CA PHE A 55 15.83 4.00 -7.65
C PHE A 55 15.62 3.82 -9.14
N TRP A 56 14.44 3.32 -9.50
CA TRP A 56 13.94 3.25 -10.86
C TRP A 56 12.64 4.06 -10.99
N ASP A 57 12.39 4.61 -12.17
CA ASP A 57 11.13 5.30 -12.47
C ASP A 57 10.02 4.28 -12.75
N ALA A 58 8.88 4.43 -12.05
CA ALA A 58 7.79 3.45 -12.14
C ALA A 58 7.10 3.44 -13.51
N GLN A 59 6.93 4.60 -14.16
CA GLN A 59 6.28 4.70 -15.46
C GLN A 59 7.19 4.17 -16.57
N GLN A 60 8.48 4.56 -16.56
CA GLN A 60 9.46 4.09 -17.52
C GLN A 60 9.69 2.58 -17.39
N THR A 61 9.71 2.06 -16.17
CA THR A 61 9.87 0.64 -15.92
C THR A 61 8.66 -0.14 -16.42
N LEU A 62 7.45 0.33 -16.10
CA LEU A 62 6.19 -0.27 -16.53
C LEU A 62 6.12 -0.35 -18.07
N ALA A 63 6.49 0.71 -18.77
CA ALA A 63 6.46 0.78 -20.22
C ALA A 63 7.31 -0.31 -20.91
N GLN A 64 8.35 -0.84 -20.25
CA GLN A 64 9.26 -1.83 -20.84
C GLN A 64 8.64 -3.22 -20.98
N PHE A 65 7.57 -3.52 -20.24
CA PHE A 65 6.94 -4.84 -20.28
C PHE A 65 5.43 -4.81 -20.54
N MET A 66 4.88 -3.63 -20.89
CA MET A 66 3.48 -3.54 -21.33
C MET A 66 3.35 -3.90 -22.81
N VAL A 67 2.55 -4.92 -23.12
CA VAL A 67 2.24 -5.37 -24.49
C VAL A 67 0.72 -5.33 -24.67
N SER A 68 0.23 -4.58 -25.65
CA SER A 68 -1.21 -4.43 -25.92
C SER A 68 -2.04 -4.07 -24.67
N GLY A 69 -1.50 -3.23 -23.81
CA GLY A 69 -2.17 -2.75 -22.58
C GLY A 69 -2.14 -3.74 -21.41
N GLN A 70 -1.41 -4.84 -21.50
CA GLN A 70 -1.25 -5.83 -20.44
C GLN A 70 0.23 -6.09 -20.13
N PRO A 71 0.59 -6.35 -18.86
CA PRO A 71 1.94 -6.78 -18.50
C PRO A 71 2.26 -8.17 -19.08
N ASP A 72 3.37 -8.26 -19.83
CA ASP A 72 3.91 -9.51 -20.36
C ASP A 72 4.90 -10.15 -19.41
N TRP A 73 4.79 -11.47 -19.18
CA TRP A 73 5.65 -12.17 -18.24
C TRP A 73 7.13 -12.16 -18.62
N GLN A 74 7.44 -12.49 -19.87
CA GLN A 74 8.85 -12.64 -20.29
C GLN A 74 9.60 -11.31 -20.18
N SER A 75 8.98 -10.24 -20.67
CA SER A 75 9.52 -8.89 -20.60
C SER A 75 9.62 -8.41 -19.16
N PHE A 76 8.59 -8.65 -18.32
CA PHE A 76 8.59 -8.32 -16.91
C PHE A 76 9.72 -9.03 -16.16
N GLU A 77 9.84 -10.35 -16.31
CA GLU A 77 10.89 -11.13 -15.65
C GLU A 77 12.28 -10.64 -16.03
N GLN A 78 12.52 -10.39 -17.33
CA GLN A 78 13.80 -9.88 -17.83
C GLN A 78 14.13 -8.51 -17.19
N VAL A 79 13.17 -7.58 -17.20
CA VAL A 79 13.34 -6.22 -16.64
C VAL A 79 13.59 -6.28 -15.14
N MET A 80 12.79 -7.04 -14.38
CA MET A 80 12.93 -7.12 -12.93
C MET A 80 14.22 -7.81 -12.50
N ARG A 81 14.61 -8.89 -13.18
CA ARG A 81 15.92 -9.54 -12.90
C ARG A 81 17.09 -8.61 -13.24
N ALA A 82 16.97 -7.77 -14.28
CA ALA A 82 17.98 -6.77 -14.59
C ALA A 82 18.06 -5.67 -13.51
N ALA A 83 16.90 -5.21 -12.99
CA ALA A 83 16.83 -4.25 -11.90
C ALA A 83 17.47 -4.81 -10.61
N MET A 84 17.11 -6.03 -10.24
CA MET A 84 17.62 -6.71 -9.04
C MET A 84 19.14 -6.92 -9.09
N ARG A 85 19.71 -7.24 -10.27
CA ARG A 85 21.17 -7.36 -10.44
C ARG A 85 21.93 -6.04 -10.27
N GLN A 86 21.28 -4.90 -10.34
CA GLN A 86 21.93 -3.60 -10.09
C GLN A 86 22.05 -3.29 -8.61
N VAL A 87 21.33 -4.03 -7.79
CA VAL A 87 21.34 -3.82 -6.33
C VAL A 87 22.41 -4.68 -5.70
N SER A 88 23.23 -4.08 -4.85
CA SER A 88 24.32 -4.74 -4.15
C SER A 88 24.10 -4.65 -2.64
N PRO A 89 23.75 -5.75 -1.96
CA PRO A 89 23.76 -5.78 -0.49
C PRO A 89 25.14 -5.38 0.05
N ARG A 90 25.18 -4.89 1.28
CA ARG A 90 26.45 -4.61 1.96
C ARG A 90 27.25 -5.92 2.13
N GLU A 91 28.55 -5.83 2.06
CA GLU A 91 29.43 -6.99 2.25
C GLU A 91 29.09 -7.76 3.55
N GLY A 92 28.93 -9.07 3.41
CA GLY A 92 28.53 -9.95 4.52
C GLY A 92 27.04 -9.92 4.89
N ALA A 93 26.23 -9.15 4.18
CA ALA A 93 24.77 -9.14 4.33
C ALA A 93 24.08 -9.81 3.14
N GLU A 94 22.94 -10.43 3.41
CA GLU A 94 22.10 -11.08 2.41
C GLU A 94 20.71 -10.45 2.42
N GLY A 95 19.98 -10.58 1.30
CA GLY A 95 18.60 -10.15 1.17
C GLY A 95 18.42 -8.98 0.22
N LEU A 96 17.26 -8.99 -0.37
CA LEU A 96 16.76 -7.93 -1.25
C LEU A 96 15.38 -7.48 -0.75
N ARG A 97 15.21 -6.18 -0.73
CA ARG A 97 13.94 -5.56 -0.40
C ARG A 97 13.48 -4.69 -1.56
N ALA A 98 12.29 -4.91 -2.06
CA ALA A 98 11.72 -4.16 -3.17
C ALA A 98 10.49 -3.35 -2.73
N TYR A 99 10.38 -2.16 -3.27
CA TYR A 99 9.18 -1.33 -3.23
C TYR A 99 8.73 -1.00 -4.64
N GLY A 100 7.43 -1.15 -4.93
CA GLY A 100 6.86 -0.92 -6.26
C GLY A 100 5.59 -0.07 -6.26
N GLU A 101 5.56 0.98 -7.10
CA GLU A 101 4.36 1.80 -7.36
C GLU A 101 3.70 1.52 -8.71
N MET A 102 4.27 0.65 -9.53
CA MET A 102 3.75 0.38 -10.88
C MET A 102 2.29 -0.07 -10.85
N VAL A 103 1.91 -0.88 -9.86
CA VAL A 103 0.51 -1.30 -9.63
C VAL A 103 -0.39 -0.11 -9.31
N GLY A 104 0.09 0.83 -8.50
CA GLY A 104 -0.60 2.07 -8.16
C GLY A 104 -0.78 3.00 -9.37
N VAL A 105 0.21 3.04 -10.28
CA VAL A 105 0.12 3.78 -11.55
C VAL A 105 -1.01 3.23 -12.42
N LEU A 106 -1.07 1.91 -12.59
CA LEU A 106 -2.15 1.24 -13.33
C LEU A 106 -3.51 1.44 -12.67
N TRP A 107 -3.57 1.34 -11.35
CA TRP A 107 -4.78 1.55 -10.58
C TRP A 107 -5.35 2.98 -10.75
N LYS A 108 -4.48 3.98 -10.62
CA LYS A 108 -4.83 5.40 -10.82
C LYS A 108 -5.33 5.67 -12.25
N ALA A 109 -4.78 4.96 -13.23
CA ALA A 109 -5.22 5.00 -14.62
C ALA A 109 -6.49 4.16 -14.88
N ARG A 110 -7.11 3.57 -13.85
CA ARG A 110 -8.29 2.67 -13.92
C ARG A 110 -8.06 1.40 -14.76
N GLN A 111 -6.81 1.01 -14.94
CA GLN A 111 -6.41 -0.23 -15.63
C GLN A 111 -6.36 -1.40 -14.63
N PHE A 112 -7.48 -1.67 -13.96
CA PHE A 112 -7.55 -2.63 -12.85
C PHE A 112 -7.11 -4.05 -13.23
N ALA A 113 -7.53 -4.52 -14.42
CA ALA A 113 -7.11 -5.83 -14.90
C ALA A 113 -5.59 -5.95 -15.10
N ALA A 114 -4.95 -4.88 -15.62
CA ALA A 114 -3.51 -4.83 -15.77
C ALA A 114 -2.78 -4.74 -14.42
N ALA A 115 -3.34 -4.01 -13.45
CA ALA A 115 -2.81 -3.95 -12.09
C ALA A 115 -2.84 -5.33 -11.41
N ILE A 116 -3.97 -6.03 -11.47
CA ILE A 116 -4.11 -7.40 -10.93
C ILE A 116 -3.15 -8.37 -11.65
N ARG A 117 -3.03 -8.24 -12.98
CA ARG A 117 -2.09 -9.06 -13.73
C ARG A 117 -0.65 -8.82 -13.30
N LEU A 118 -0.26 -7.57 -13.05
CA LEU A 118 1.08 -7.23 -12.58
C LEU A 118 1.37 -7.84 -11.19
N GLU A 119 0.40 -7.84 -10.26
CA GLU A 119 0.54 -8.53 -8.98
C GLU A 119 0.76 -10.04 -9.13
N GLN A 120 0.02 -10.67 -10.05
CA GLN A 120 0.25 -12.09 -10.34
C GLN A 120 1.67 -12.35 -10.86
N LEU A 121 2.22 -11.43 -11.66
CA LEU A 121 3.60 -11.54 -12.16
C LEU A 121 4.62 -11.36 -11.01
N TRP A 122 4.37 -10.42 -10.09
CA TRP A 122 5.18 -10.27 -8.88
C TRP A 122 5.17 -11.54 -8.02
N ASN A 123 4.00 -12.14 -7.78
CA ASN A 123 3.90 -13.38 -7.01
C ASN A 123 4.64 -14.53 -7.69
N LYS A 124 4.51 -14.66 -9.02
CA LYS A 124 5.27 -15.66 -9.78
C LYS A 124 6.80 -15.44 -9.67
N LEU A 125 7.25 -14.19 -9.62
CA LEU A 125 8.67 -13.87 -9.43
C LEU A 125 9.13 -14.19 -7.99
N LEU A 126 8.28 -13.94 -6.98
CA LEU A 126 8.53 -14.28 -5.58
C LEU A 126 8.65 -15.79 -5.35
N GLU A 127 7.89 -16.61 -6.09
CA GLU A 127 8.03 -18.07 -6.05
C GLU A 127 9.42 -18.56 -6.54
N GLN A 128 10.06 -17.77 -7.40
CA GLN A 128 11.34 -18.11 -8.04
C GLN A 128 12.56 -17.44 -7.40
N SER A 129 12.33 -16.48 -6.49
CA SER A 129 13.38 -15.61 -5.96
C SER A 129 13.06 -15.17 -4.54
N SER A 130 14.05 -15.19 -3.65
CA SER A 130 13.87 -14.77 -2.26
C SER A 130 14.09 -13.26 -2.13
N PHE A 131 13.02 -12.49 -1.96
CA PHE A 131 13.05 -11.07 -1.62
C PHE A 131 11.75 -10.65 -0.93
N SER A 132 11.76 -9.51 -0.26
CA SER A 132 10.55 -8.89 0.30
C SER A 132 10.01 -7.83 -0.64
N LEU A 133 8.69 -7.82 -0.85
CA LEU A 133 8.03 -6.84 -1.72
C LEU A 133 6.98 -6.04 -0.96
N TYR A 134 6.99 -4.74 -1.15
CA TYR A 134 5.95 -3.81 -0.69
C TYR A 134 5.36 -3.08 -1.91
N CYS A 135 4.08 -3.33 -2.20
CA CYS A 135 3.33 -2.63 -3.24
C CYS A 135 2.47 -1.52 -2.62
N ALA A 136 2.36 -0.37 -3.30
CA ALA A 136 1.51 0.72 -2.85
C ALA A 136 0.41 1.03 -3.85
N TYR A 137 -0.80 1.19 -3.32
CA TYR A 137 -1.99 1.58 -4.05
C TYR A 137 -2.53 2.92 -3.54
N ALA A 138 -2.80 3.85 -4.44
CA ALA A 138 -3.50 5.09 -4.12
C ALA A 138 -5.03 4.82 -4.13
N ILE A 139 -5.52 4.08 -3.13
CA ILE A 139 -6.94 3.75 -3.00
C ILE A 139 -7.57 4.64 -1.94
N ASP A 140 -8.58 5.42 -2.34
CA ASP A 140 -9.43 6.14 -1.39
C ASP A 140 -10.45 5.16 -0.79
N VAL A 141 -10.28 4.81 0.48
CA VAL A 141 -11.18 3.89 1.21
C VAL A 141 -12.63 4.39 1.25
N PHE A 142 -12.84 5.70 1.14
CA PHE A 142 -14.17 6.31 1.03
C PHE A 142 -14.67 6.38 -0.43
N GLY A 143 -13.80 6.14 -1.41
CA GLY A 143 -14.11 6.17 -2.83
C GLY A 143 -14.98 4.99 -3.28
N LYS A 144 -15.69 5.16 -4.40
CA LYS A 144 -16.55 4.11 -4.97
C LYS A 144 -15.77 2.87 -5.44
N ASP A 145 -14.48 3.03 -5.74
CA ASP A 145 -13.62 1.94 -6.20
C ASP A 145 -13.17 1.00 -5.06
N PHE A 146 -13.33 1.43 -3.78
CA PHE A 146 -13.06 0.58 -2.62
C PHE A 146 -14.23 -0.38 -2.36
N GLN A 147 -14.32 -1.43 -3.13
CA GLN A 147 -15.34 -2.48 -3.04
C GLN A 147 -14.77 -3.84 -3.46
N VAL A 148 -15.35 -4.91 -2.93
CA VAL A 148 -14.86 -6.28 -3.12
C VAL A 148 -14.64 -6.63 -4.59
N ALA A 149 -15.58 -6.26 -5.48
CA ALA A 149 -15.49 -6.57 -6.91
C ALA A 149 -14.21 -6.02 -7.59
N ASN A 150 -13.69 -4.89 -7.10
CA ASN A 150 -12.47 -4.30 -7.64
C ASN A 150 -11.21 -4.77 -6.91
N LEU A 151 -11.32 -5.05 -5.60
CA LEU A 151 -10.18 -5.32 -4.74
C LEU A 151 -9.85 -6.80 -4.58
N ASP A 152 -10.79 -7.70 -4.86
CA ASP A 152 -10.61 -9.14 -4.62
C ASP A 152 -9.34 -9.68 -5.28
N GLY A 153 -9.11 -9.32 -6.55
CA GLY A 153 -7.90 -9.72 -7.26
C GLY A 153 -6.59 -9.16 -6.69
N VAL A 154 -6.65 -7.99 -6.06
CA VAL A 154 -5.48 -7.40 -5.36
C VAL A 154 -5.29 -8.09 -4.02
N LEU A 155 -6.37 -8.25 -3.26
CA LEU A 155 -6.33 -8.84 -1.93
C LEU A 155 -5.81 -10.28 -1.95
N CYS A 156 -6.20 -11.08 -2.95
CA CYS A 156 -5.75 -12.46 -3.13
C CYS A 156 -4.25 -12.60 -3.43
N THR A 157 -3.58 -11.52 -3.80
CA THR A 157 -2.16 -11.54 -4.17
C THR A 157 -1.24 -11.07 -3.03
N HIS A 158 -1.81 -10.65 -1.89
CA HIS A 158 -1.06 -10.11 -0.75
C HIS A 158 -1.25 -10.94 0.51
N THR A 159 -0.22 -10.97 1.35
CA THR A 159 -0.27 -11.62 2.68
C THR A 159 -0.67 -10.64 3.78
N HIS A 160 -0.30 -9.37 3.64
CA HIS A 160 -0.56 -8.31 4.62
C HIS A 160 -0.97 -7.02 3.93
N LEU A 161 -1.90 -6.30 4.54
CA LEU A 161 -2.31 -4.96 4.12
C LEU A 161 -1.91 -3.96 5.21
N VAL A 162 -1.27 -2.88 4.80
CA VAL A 162 -0.85 -1.80 5.69
C VAL A 162 -1.70 -0.56 5.39
N PRO A 163 -2.52 -0.07 6.33
CA PRO A 163 -3.31 1.13 6.12
C PRO A 163 -2.40 2.35 6.00
N ALA A 164 -2.84 3.36 5.26
CA ALA A 164 -2.10 4.61 5.13
C ALA A 164 -1.92 5.31 6.48
N GLN A 165 -2.92 5.21 7.36
CA GLN A 165 -2.91 5.75 8.73
C GLN A 165 -3.13 4.63 9.74
N PRO A 166 -2.09 4.13 10.41
CA PRO A 166 -2.20 3.02 11.37
C PRO A 166 -2.68 3.46 12.76
N ASP A 167 -3.06 4.71 12.95
CA ASP A 167 -3.41 5.32 14.24
C ASP A 167 -4.84 5.05 14.73
N GLY A 168 -5.61 4.24 14.00
CA GLY A 168 -6.99 3.93 14.34
C GLY A 168 -8.02 5.03 14.01
N THR A 169 -7.58 6.18 13.46
CA THR A 169 -8.47 7.31 13.14
C THR A 169 -9.63 6.91 12.25
N LEU A 170 -9.37 6.06 11.24
CA LEU A 170 -10.42 5.54 10.35
C LEU A 170 -11.44 4.67 11.11
N GLU A 171 -10.95 3.83 12.01
CA GLU A 171 -11.81 2.95 12.82
C GLU A 171 -12.72 3.77 13.76
N ILE A 172 -12.17 4.81 14.40
CA ILE A 172 -12.94 5.71 15.26
C ILE A 172 -14.03 6.43 14.45
N ALA A 173 -13.67 7.00 13.30
CA ALA A 173 -14.60 7.71 12.43
C ALA A 173 -15.72 6.78 11.93
N LEU A 174 -15.37 5.56 11.54
CA LEU A 174 -16.30 4.56 11.03
C LEU A 174 -17.25 4.07 12.14
N ASN A 175 -16.73 3.73 13.31
CA ASN A 175 -17.53 3.26 14.43
C ASN A 175 -18.57 4.30 14.84
N ARG A 176 -18.15 5.57 14.97
CA ARG A 176 -19.06 6.68 15.26
C ARG A 176 -20.17 6.82 14.21
N SER A 177 -19.83 6.72 12.92
CA SER A 177 -20.79 6.83 11.84
C SER A 177 -21.77 5.65 11.80
N MET A 178 -21.29 4.45 12.14
CA MET A 178 -22.17 3.29 12.28
C MET A 178 -23.17 3.49 13.42
N ASP A 179 -22.75 4.03 14.56
CA ASP A 179 -23.65 4.32 15.69
C ASP A 179 -24.72 5.34 15.30
N GLU A 180 -24.33 6.41 14.60
CA GLU A 180 -25.24 7.47 14.16
C GLU A 180 -26.26 7.00 13.10
N ILE A 181 -25.85 6.12 12.16
CA ILE A 181 -26.69 5.71 11.02
C ILE A 181 -27.46 4.41 11.31
N LEU A 182 -26.84 3.45 11.99
CA LEU A 182 -27.39 2.11 12.21
C LEU A 182 -28.01 1.94 13.61
N GLY A 183 -27.70 2.86 14.53
CA GLY A 183 -28.21 2.85 15.90
C GLY A 183 -27.92 1.52 16.61
N ALA A 184 -28.93 0.96 17.26
CA ALA A 184 -28.80 -0.28 18.05
C ALA A 184 -28.29 -1.51 17.26
N LYS A 185 -28.30 -1.46 15.92
CA LYS A 185 -27.78 -2.54 15.08
C LYS A 185 -26.25 -2.49 14.89
N ALA A 186 -25.62 -1.34 15.19
CA ALA A 186 -24.19 -1.13 14.92
C ALA A 186 -23.30 -2.13 15.66
N ASP A 187 -23.55 -2.37 16.96
CA ASP A 187 -22.75 -3.29 17.78
C ASP A 187 -22.87 -4.73 17.29
N ALA A 188 -24.08 -5.19 17.01
CA ALA A 188 -24.31 -6.53 16.49
C ALA A 188 -23.60 -6.74 15.15
N LEU A 189 -23.61 -5.74 14.26
CA LEU A 189 -22.92 -5.80 12.98
C LEU A 189 -21.39 -5.81 13.15
N ARG A 190 -20.82 -4.98 14.06
CA ARG A 190 -19.38 -5.01 14.35
C ARG A 190 -18.93 -6.38 14.83
N ILE A 191 -19.67 -6.98 15.76
CA ILE A 191 -19.38 -8.34 16.26
C ILE A 191 -19.48 -9.37 15.14
N LEU A 192 -20.54 -9.32 14.34
CA LEU A 192 -20.77 -10.23 13.23
C LEU A 192 -19.65 -10.16 12.20
N ILE A 193 -19.26 -8.94 11.80
CA ILE A 193 -18.20 -8.71 10.82
C ILE A 193 -16.87 -9.21 11.37
N LYS A 194 -16.53 -8.85 12.60
CA LYS A 194 -15.27 -9.27 13.25
C LYS A 194 -15.18 -10.78 13.38
N ALA A 195 -16.29 -11.48 13.63
CA ALA A 195 -16.32 -12.93 13.80
C ALA A 195 -16.28 -13.70 12.47
N ASN A 196 -16.84 -13.14 11.39
CA ASN A 196 -17.11 -13.90 10.17
C ASN A 196 -16.45 -13.37 8.91
N TYR A 197 -15.92 -12.13 8.93
CA TYR A 197 -15.30 -11.52 7.76
C TYR A 197 -13.78 -11.49 7.93
N HIS A 198 -13.18 -12.66 7.78
CA HIS A 198 -11.74 -12.79 7.65
C HIS A 198 -11.47 -13.26 6.22
N PRO A 199 -10.91 -12.39 5.36
CA PRO A 199 -10.40 -12.84 4.07
C PRO A 199 -9.37 -13.94 4.35
N SER A 200 -9.53 -15.10 3.71
CA SER A 200 -8.68 -16.27 3.98
C SER A 200 -7.23 -16.10 3.50
N TRP A 201 -6.92 -15.01 2.82
CA TRP A 201 -5.68 -14.81 2.09
C TRP A 201 -4.88 -13.56 2.52
N ALA A 202 -5.45 -12.62 3.26
CA ALA A 202 -4.70 -11.46 3.75
C ALA A 202 -5.18 -10.99 5.12
N VAL A 203 -4.26 -10.54 5.95
CA VAL A 203 -4.58 -9.80 7.18
C VAL A 203 -5.00 -8.39 6.80
N MET A 204 -6.28 -8.07 7.00
CA MET A 204 -6.86 -6.77 6.68
C MET A 204 -7.14 -5.99 7.96
N PRO A 205 -6.87 -4.67 7.98
CA PRO A 205 -7.27 -3.80 9.08
C PRO A 205 -8.79 -3.80 9.30
N ALA A 206 -9.22 -3.64 10.55
CA ALA A 206 -10.62 -3.81 10.93
C ALA A 206 -11.57 -2.82 10.23
N ALA A 207 -11.17 -1.56 10.11
CA ALA A 207 -11.98 -0.53 9.48
C ALA A 207 -12.23 -0.80 7.99
N GLU A 208 -11.20 -1.19 7.26
CA GLU A 208 -11.28 -1.54 5.84
C GLU A 208 -12.15 -2.79 5.63
N SER A 209 -12.03 -3.78 6.51
CA SER A 209 -12.88 -4.97 6.51
C SER A 209 -14.37 -4.62 6.70
N ILE A 210 -14.67 -3.75 7.66
CA ILE A 210 -16.04 -3.29 7.91
C ILE A 210 -16.60 -2.55 6.70
N LEU A 211 -15.84 -1.64 6.11
CA LEU A 211 -16.26 -0.89 4.92
C LEU A 211 -16.58 -1.80 3.74
N LEU A 212 -15.72 -2.77 3.44
CA LEU A 212 -15.94 -3.73 2.36
C LEU A 212 -17.17 -4.60 2.62
N TRP A 213 -17.34 -5.05 3.86
CA TRP A 213 -18.50 -5.86 4.24
C TRP A 213 -19.80 -5.07 4.10
N LEU A 214 -19.84 -3.82 4.59
CA LEU A 214 -21.02 -2.95 4.49
C LEU A 214 -21.39 -2.71 3.03
N ARG A 215 -20.43 -2.37 2.17
CA ARG A 215 -20.68 -2.14 0.74
C ARG A 215 -21.21 -3.36 0.00
N LYS A 216 -20.75 -4.55 0.40
CA LYS A 216 -21.22 -5.81 -0.20
C LYS A 216 -22.63 -6.19 0.26
N ASN A 217 -22.94 -6.02 1.55
CA ASN A 217 -24.14 -6.60 2.17
C ASN A 217 -25.24 -5.57 2.47
N LEU A 218 -24.90 -4.30 2.64
CA LEU A 218 -25.82 -3.21 2.98
C LEU A 218 -25.48 -1.93 2.16
N PRO A 219 -25.57 -1.97 0.82
CA PRO A 219 -25.05 -0.90 -0.04
C PRO A 219 -25.68 0.48 0.22
N GLU A 220 -26.97 0.55 0.49
CA GLU A 220 -27.66 1.82 0.77
C GLU A 220 -27.19 2.47 2.08
N GLN A 221 -27.08 1.66 3.14
CA GLN A 221 -26.58 2.11 4.44
C GLN A 221 -25.07 2.40 4.38
N ALA A 222 -24.32 1.61 3.61
CA ALA A 222 -22.91 1.82 3.40
C ALA A 222 -22.60 3.21 2.84
N ASP A 223 -23.38 3.69 1.85
CA ASP A 223 -23.20 5.03 1.28
C ASP A 223 -23.41 6.14 2.31
N GLN A 224 -24.35 5.97 3.23
CA GLN A 224 -24.59 6.92 4.32
C GLN A 224 -23.46 6.88 5.35
N VAL A 225 -23.08 5.68 5.81
CA VAL A 225 -21.99 5.47 6.77
C VAL A 225 -20.67 6.02 6.20
N VAL A 226 -20.35 5.73 4.94
CA VAL A 226 -19.12 6.18 4.28
C VAL A 226 -19.05 7.71 4.19
N ARG A 227 -20.15 8.38 3.81
CA ARG A 227 -20.19 9.85 3.77
C ARG A 227 -19.94 10.46 5.15
N GLN A 228 -20.61 9.94 6.17
CA GLN A 228 -20.46 10.41 7.55
C GLN A 228 -19.07 10.12 8.10
N ALA A 229 -18.55 8.91 7.85
CA ALA A 229 -17.21 8.53 8.27
C ALA A 229 -16.11 9.39 7.64
N ARG A 230 -16.26 9.79 6.37
CA ARG A 230 -15.34 10.73 5.72
C ARG A 230 -15.31 12.09 6.45
N GLN A 231 -16.47 12.60 6.87
CA GLN A 231 -16.55 13.85 7.61
C GLN A 231 -15.88 13.74 8.99
N HIS A 232 -16.21 12.71 9.75
CA HIS A 232 -15.57 12.47 11.05
C HIS A 232 -14.06 12.28 10.93
N TYR A 233 -13.61 11.53 9.93
CA TYR A 233 -12.20 11.30 9.65
C TYR A 233 -11.45 12.61 9.38
N GLN A 234 -12.02 13.50 8.56
CA GLN A 234 -11.44 14.81 8.29
C GLN A 234 -11.33 15.68 9.55
N ILE A 235 -12.37 15.70 10.38
CA ILE A 235 -12.38 16.42 11.65
C ILE A 235 -11.26 15.89 12.59
N LEU A 236 -11.15 14.57 12.73
CA LEU A 236 -10.13 13.94 13.57
C LEU A 236 -8.71 14.26 13.09
N LEU A 237 -8.46 14.25 11.77
CA LEU A 237 -7.15 14.62 11.22
C LEU A 237 -6.80 16.09 11.49
N GLN A 238 -7.76 17.00 11.39
CA GLN A 238 -7.56 18.43 11.69
C GLN A 238 -7.25 18.64 13.18
N SER A 239 -7.93 17.94 14.07
CA SER A 239 -7.70 18.01 15.51
C SER A 239 -6.34 17.46 15.92
N ALA A 240 -5.86 16.41 15.26
CA ALA A 240 -4.54 15.81 15.51
C ALA A 240 -3.37 16.65 14.96
N GLY A 241 -3.63 17.51 13.96
CA GLY A 241 -2.64 18.38 13.31
C GLY A 241 -2.49 19.77 13.94
N SER A 242 -3.34 20.16 14.90
CA SER A 242 -3.18 21.42 15.64
C SER A 242 -2.15 21.23 16.77
N PRO A 243 -1.01 21.95 16.76
CA PRO A 243 -0.13 21.95 17.92
C PRO A 243 -0.91 22.50 19.12
N LEU A 244 -0.87 21.79 20.24
CA LEU A 244 -1.30 22.32 21.52
C LEU A 244 -0.49 23.61 21.75
N VAL A 245 -1.14 24.76 21.59
CA VAL A 245 -0.63 26.03 22.10
C VAL A 245 -0.74 25.89 23.62
N SER A 246 0.36 25.53 24.26
CA SER A 246 0.52 25.61 25.71
C SER A 246 0.58 27.09 26.09
N GLU A 247 -0.46 27.57 26.75
CA GLU A 247 -0.39 28.78 27.56
C GLU A 247 0.57 28.62 28.74
#